data_00b5212e68c668562fd4f68009fc0925
#
_entry.id   00b5212e68c668562fd4f68009fc0925
#
_cell.length_a   1.000
_cell.length_b   1.000
_cell.length_c   1.000
_cell.angle_alpha   90.00
_cell.angle_beta   90.00
_cell.angle_gamma   90.00
#
_symmetry.space_group_name_H-M   'P 1'
#
loop_
_entity.id
_entity.type
_entity.pdbx_description
1 polymer ?
#
loop_
_entity_poly.entity_id
_entity_poly.type
_entity_poly.pdbx_seq_one_letter_code
_entity_poly.pdbx_strand_id
1 'polypeptide(L)'
;ALPISREVPAAKEVALTVGKFAGGLAANVIPDTCVLEGTLRGFDVELMAHLKTRIAEVVNGVAATYRTPATIETLSDVPPLVLDSDMTQASLGYVGAVLPKAAFLPLFHAMASEDFALISSEIPSAYFTVGAAVTDTDEHFAQHHPKARFNDAELPLGAAAYTAVALGYIADHR
;
A
#
# COMPACT_ATOMS: atom_id res chain seq x y z
N ALA A 1 -9.68 -14.04 -10.87
CA ALA A 1 -9.85 -13.51 -9.50
C ALA A 1 -10.57 -14.49 -8.58
N LEU A 2 -11.72 -15.03 -8.98
CA LEU A 2 -12.52 -15.92 -8.12
C LEU A 2 -11.78 -17.15 -7.58
N PRO A 3 -10.97 -17.91 -8.36
CA PRO A 3 -10.19 -19.02 -7.80
C PRO A 3 -9.26 -18.58 -6.67
N ILE A 4 -8.59 -17.45 -6.85
CA ILE A 4 -7.66 -16.89 -5.86
C ILE A 4 -8.39 -16.47 -4.58
N SER A 5 -9.51 -15.77 -4.69
CA SER A 5 -10.26 -15.31 -3.51
C SER A 5 -10.82 -16.45 -2.65
N ARG A 6 -11.01 -17.66 -3.22
CA ARG A 6 -11.44 -18.84 -2.49
C ARG A 6 -10.33 -19.51 -1.68
N GLU A 7 -9.08 -19.17 -1.94
CA GLU A 7 -7.91 -19.72 -1.24
C GLU A 7 -7.43 -18.76 -0.13
N VAL A 8 -8.00 -17.54 -0.04
CA VAL A 8 -7.71 -16.59 1.03
C VAL A 8 -8.50 -16.97 2.29
N PRO A 9 -7.84 -17.13 3.45
CA PRO A 9 -8.53 -17.33 4.71
C PRO A 9 -9.51 -16.19 5.01
N ALA A 10 -10.69 -16.50 5.53
CA ALA A 10 -11.75 -15.52 5.76
C ALA A 10 -11.37 -14.37 6.72
N ALA A 11 -10.36 -14.58 7.56
CA ALA A 11 -9.84 -13.58 8.48
C ALA A 11 -8.75 -12.66 7.87
N LYS A 12 -8.38 -12.87 6.60
CA LYS A 12 -7.33 -12.09 5.92
C LYS A 12 -7.94 -11.18 4.86
N GLU A 13 -7.45 -9.97 4.81
CA GLU A 13 -7.88 -8.95 3.87
C GLU A 13 -7.01 -8.97 2.61
N VAL A 14 -7.61 -9.29 1.48
CA VAL A 14 -6.95 -9.31 0.17
C VAL A 14 -7.90 -8.76 -0.90
N ALA A 15 -7.38 -7.94 -1.78
CA ALA A 15 -8.07 -7.47 -2.97
C ALA A 15 -7.28 -7.85 -4.23
N LEU A 16 -7.88 -8.67 -5.09
CA LEU A 16 -7.38 -8.96 -6.43
C LEU A 16 -8.36 -8.40 -7.45
N THR A 17 -7.92 -7.42 -8.21
CA THR A 17 -8.73 -6.76 -9.24
C THR A 17 -8.08 -6.92 -10.61
N VAL A 18 -8.85 -7.35 -11.59
CA VAL A 18 -8.48 -7.24 -13.01
C VAL A 18 -9.26 -6.06 -13.57
N GLY A 19 -8.59 -4.94 -13.75
CA GLY A 19 -9.19 -3.66 -14.15
C GLY A 19 -9.17 -3.43 -15.65
N LYS A 20 -8.33 -4.16 -16.40
CA LYS A 20 -8.26 -4.07 -17.85
C LYS A 20 -8.24 -5.46 -18.48
N PHE A 21 -9.00 -5.61 -19.54
CA PHE A 21 -9.03 -6.76 -20.40
C PHE A 21 -9.15 -6.26 -21.84
N ALA A 22 -8.12 -6.44 -22.66
CA ALA A 22 -8.04 -5.87 -23.99
C ALA A 22 -7.47 -6.87 -24.99
N GLY A 23 -8.10 -6.94 -26.16
CA GLY A 23 -7.65 -7.76 -27.27
C GLY A 23 -8.56 -7.58 -28.48
N GLY A 24 -8.01 -7.80 -29.68
CA GLY A 24 -8.74 -7.72 -30.94
C GLY A 24 -8.90 -6.30 -31.51
N LEU A 25 -9.04 -6.24 -32.84
CA LEU A 25 -9.24 -5.01 -33.61
C LEU A 25 -10.54 -5.00 -34.41
N ALA A 26 -11.10 -6.17 -34.69
CA ALA A 26 -12.33 -6.31 -35.48
C ALA A 26 -13.13 -7.56 -35.05
N ALA A 27 -14.44 -7.49 -35.18
CA ALA A 27 -15.35 -8.53 -34.71
C ALA A 27 -15.19 -9.90 -35.42
N ASN A 28 -14.62 -9.93 -36.59
CA ASN A 28 -14.42 -11.12 -37.42
C ASN A 28 -12.95 -11.59 -37.47
N VAL A 29 -12.07 -11.01 -36.65
CA VAL A 29 -10.65 -11.36 -36.62
C VAL A 29 -10.28 -11.83 -35.22
N ILE A 30 -9.78 -13.06 -35.10
CA ILE A 30 -9.25 -13.59 -33.84
C ILE A 30 -7.94 -12.85 -33.52
N PRO A 31 -7.82 -12.26 -32.34
CA PRO A 31 -6.60 -11.54 -31.94
C PRO A 31 -5.43 -12.47 -31.68
N ASP A 32 -4.24 -12.05 -32.05
CA ASP A 32 -3.00 -12.76 -31.75
C ASP A 32 -2.67 -12.72 -30.26
N THR A 33 -3.07 -11.66 -29.57
CA THR A 33 -2.79 -11.42 -28.15
C THR A 33 -3.99 -10.85 -27.41
N CYS A 34 -4.04 -11.15 -26.12
CA CYS A 34 -4.97 -10.54 -25.18
C CYS A 34 -4.20 -10.13 -23.91
N VAL A 35 -4.45 -8.93 -23.44
CA VAL A 35 -3.78 -8.37 -22.24
C VAL A 35 -4.79 -8.21 -21.12
N LEU A 36 -4.41 -8.72 -19.94
CA LEU A 36 -5.10 -8.47 -18.68
C LEU A 36 -4.16 -7.68 -17.78
N GLU A 37 -4.64 -6.56 -17.23
CA GLU A 37 -3.89 -5.81 -16.22
C GLU A 37 -4.70 -5.75 -14.93
N GLY A 38 -4.02 -5.94 -13.82
CA GLY A 38 -4.68 -6.00 -12.52
C GLY A 38 -3.77 -5.60 -11.37
N THR A 39 -4.35 -5.57 -10.18
CA THR A 39 -3.65 -5.30 -8.93
C THR A 39 -3.97 -6.39 -7.91
N LEU A 40 -2.96 -6.76 -7.12
CA LEU A 40 -3.10 -7.59 -5.94
C LEU A 40 -2.69 -6.75 -4.73
N ARG A 41 -3.54 -6.68 -3.71
CA ARG A 41 -3.31 -5.92 -2.48
C ARG A 41 -3.64 -6.76 -1.26
N GLY A 42 -2.91 -6.57 -0.18
CA GLY A 42 -3.13 -7.26 1.09
C GLY A 42 -2.15 -6.78 2.15
N PHE A 43 -2.34 -7.23 3.39
CA PHE A 43 -1.53 -6.80 4.54
C PHE A 43 -0.55 -7.88 5.04
N ASP A 44 -0.65 -9.10 4.54
CA ASP A 44 0.15 -10.24 4.99
C ASP A 44 1.20 -10.60 3.94
N VAL A 45 2.47 -10.48 4.31
CA VAL A 45 3.62 -10.66 3.39
C VAL A 45 3.66 -12.09 2.83
N GLU A 46 3.47 -13.10 3.70
CA GLU A 46 3.53 -14.51 3.28
C GLU A 46 2.36 -14.88 2.38
N LEU A 47 1.16 -14.42 2.75
CA LEU A 47 -0.02 -14.61 1.92
C LEU A 47 0.12 -13.95 0.55
N MET A 48 0.68 -12.74 0.50
CA MET A 48 0.92 -12.04 -0.77
C MET A 48 1.90 -12.81 -1.66
N ALA A 49 2.98 -13.35 -1.10
CA ALA A 49 3.93 -14.18 -1.84
C ALA A 49 3.27 -15.47 -2.37
N HIS A 50 2.48 -16.14 -1.52
CA HIS A 50 1.70 -17.32 -1.93
C HIS A 50 0.74 -16.99 -3.08
N LEU A 51 -0.02 -15.90 -2.97
CA LEU A 51 -1.01 -15.53 -3.99
C LEU A 51 -0.36 -15.14 -5.33
N LYS A 52 0.82 -14.53 -5.34
CA LYS A 52 1.58 -14.27 -6.57
C LYS A 52 1.91 -15.58 -7.30
N THR A 53 2.41 -16.57 -6.56
CA THR A 53 2.68 -17.91 -7.10
C THR A 53 1.40 -18.54 -7.63
N ARG A 54 0.33 -18.45 -6.86
CA ARG A 54 -0.96 -19.04 -7.23
C ARG A 54 -1.59 -18.37 -8.47
N ILE A 55 -1.44 -17.08 -8.64
CA ILE A 55 -1.85 -16.37 -9.86
C ILE A 55 -1.12 -16.95 -11.07
N ALA A 56 0.18 -17.15 -10.96
CA ALA A 56 0.98 -17.72 -12.05
C ALA A 56 0.53 -19.14 -12.41
N GLU A 57 0.25 -19.98 -11.42
CA GLU A 57 -0.28 -21.32 -11.63
C GLU A 57 -1.64 -21.31 -12.37
N VAL A 58 -2.56 -20.45 -11.94
CA VAL A 58 -3.88 -20.32 -12.57
C VAL A 58 -3.73 -19.86 -14.02
N VAL A 59 -2.92 -18.82 -14.26
CA VAL A 59 -2.71 -18.28 -15.61
C VAL A 59 -2.11 -19.33 -16.53
N ASN A 60 -1.04 -19.99 -16.10
CA ASN A 60 -0.38 -21.02 -16.90
C ASN A 60 -1.27 -22.27 -17.12
N GLY A 61 -2.05 -22.66 -16.11
CA GLY A 61 -2.98 -23.78 -16.22
C GLY A 61 -4.09 -23.50 -17.25
N VAL A 62 -4.66 -22.30 -17.24
CA VAL A 62 -5.66 -21.89 -18.23
C VAL A 62 -5.04 -21.83 -19.63
N ALA A 63 -3.87 -21.21 -19.77
CA ALA A 63 -3.17 -21.10 -21.04
C ALA A 63 -2.86 -22.49 -21.64
N ALA A 64 -2.37 -23.42 -20.82
CA ALA A 64 -2.11 -24.79 -21.22
C ALA A 64 -3.37 -25.52 -21.70
N THR A 65 -4.50 -25.30 -21.03
CA THR A 65 -5.80 -25.88 -21.43
C THR A 65 -6.19 -25.48 -22.85
N TYR A 66 -5.91 -24.24 -23.21
CA TYR A 66 -6.22 -23.69 -24.55
C TYR A 66 -5.04 -23.76 -25.53
N ARG A 67 -3.91 -24.35 -25.12
CA ARG A 67 -2.68 -24.49 -25.94
C ARG A 67 -2.15 -23.13 -26.41
N THR A 68 -2.23 -22.11 -25.58
CA THR A 68 -1.70 -20.77 -25.83
C THR A 68 -0.55 -20.47 -24.86
N PRO A 69 0.47 -19.70 -25.27
CA PRO A 69 1.47 -19.21 -24.35
C PRO A 69 0.87 -18.14 -23.42
N ALA A 70 1.42 -18.02 -22.21
CA ALA A 70 1.13 -16.91 -21.33
C ALA A 70 2.45 -16.32 -20.78
N THR A 71 2.50 -15.01 -20.70
CA THR A 71 3.59 -14.27 -20.05
C THR A 71 3.00 -13.45 -18.92
N ILE A 72 3.64 -13.46 -17.76
CA ILE A 72 3.25 -12.67 -16.60
C ILE A 72 4.37 -11.71 -16.31
N GLU A 73 4.03 -10.43 -16.26
CA GLU A 73 4.94 -9.34 -15.93
C GLU A 73 4.47 -8.63 -14.67
N THR A 74 5.38 -8.40 -13.73
CA THR A 74 5.13 -7.59 -12.54
C THR A 74 5.66 -6.18 -12.78
N LEU A 75 4.77 -5.22 -12.94
CA LEU A 75 5.11 -3.83 -13.25
C LEU A 75 5.57 -3.07 -12.00
N SER A 76 5.04 -3.42 -10.84
CA SER A 76 5.42 -2.86 -9.55
C SER A 76 5.19 -3.90 -8.46
N ASP A 77 6.13 -4.01 -7.53
CA ASP A 77 6.06 -4.92 -6.40
C ASP A 77 6.54 -4.21 -5.12
N VAL A 78 5.57 -3.71 -4.36
CA VAL A 78 5.81 -3.07 -3.07
C VAL A 78 5.20 -3.97 -1.99
N PRO A 79 5.97 -4.38 -0.97
CA PRO A 79 5.46 -5.23 0.10
C PRO A 79 4.42 -4.49 0.95
N PRO A 80 3.63 -5.20 1.78
CA PRO A 80 2.82 -4.57 2.80
C PRO A 80 3.68 -3.73 3.74
N LEU A 81 3.20 -2.52 4.11
CA LEU A 81 3.87 -1.68 5.11
C LEU A 81 3.67 -2.31 6.49
N VAL A 82 4.73 -2.85 7.04
CA VAL A 82 4.77 -3.40 8.40
C VAL A 82 5.62 -2.49 9.27
N LEU A 83 5.06 -2.02 10.38
CA LEU A 83 5.72 -1.11 11.30
C LEU A 83 6.22 -1.87 12.53
N ASP A 84 7.39 -1.48 13.02
CA ASP A 84 7.94 -1.99 14.26
C ASP A 84 7.21 -1.37 15.47
N SER A 85 6.74 -2.22 16.38
CA SER A 85 5.95 -1.80 17.54
C SER A 85 6.75 -0.93 18.51
N ASP A 86 7.98 -1.34 18.81
CA ASP A 86 8.81 -0.66 19.81
C ASP A 86 9.29 0.69 19.25
N MET A 87 9.71 0.72 17.99
CA MET A 87 10.07 1.96 17.31
C MET A 87 8.88 2.92 17.22
N THR A 88 7.68 2.40 16.95
CA THR A 88 6.46 3.20 16.89
C THR A 88 6.14 3.80 18.28
N GLN A 89 6.19 3.02 19.35
CA GLN A 89 5.92 3.50 20.70
C GLN A 89 6.97 4.52 21.17
N ALA A 90 8.25 4.27 20.94
CA ALA A 90 9.31 5.21 21.23
C ALA A 90 9.10 6.55 20.49
N SER A 91 8.79 6.47 19.20
CA SER A 91 8.52 7.65 18.39
C SER A 91 7.32 8.45 18.87
N LEU A 92 6.23 7.79 19.27
CA LEU A 92 5.07 8.45 19.89
C LEU A 92 5.46 9.19 21.18
N GLY A 93 6.34 8.60 22.00
CA GLY A 93 6.88 9.24 23.20
C GLY A 93 7.68 10.50 22.89
N TYR A 94 8.59 10.44 21.91
CA TYR A 94 9.41 11.60 21.51
C TYR A 94 8.56 12.72 20.93
N VAL A 95 7.60 12.40 20.08
CA VAL A 95 6.69 13.39 19.48
C VAL A 95 5.78 14.00 20.56
N GLY A 96 5.24 13.18 21.47
CA GLY A 96 4.39 13.66 22.56
C GLY A 96 5.09 14.60 23.53
N ALA A 97 6.39 14.42 23.77
CA ALA A 97 7.20 15.32 24.60
C ALA A 97 7.35 16.73 23.99
N VAL A 98 7.42 16.82 22.66
CA VAL A 98 7.58 18.11 21.95
C VAL A 98 6.23 18.71 21.55
N LEU A 99 5.25 17.89 21.23
CA LEU A 99 3.91 18.26 20.80
C LEU A 99 2.83 17.75 21.79
N PRO A 100 2.78 18.24 23.02
CA PRO A 100 1.91 17.70 24.08
C PRO A 100 0.39 17.88 23.80
N LYS A 101 0.03 18.69 22.82
CA LYS A 101 -1.36 18.89 22.39
C LYS A 101 -1.73 18.03 21.16
N ALA A 102 -0.78 17.29 20.58
CA ALA A 102 -1.07 16.44 19.44
C ALA A 102 -1.97 15.27 19.88
N ALA A 103 -3.04 15.04 19.15
CA ALA A 103 -3.89 13.88 19.32
C ALA A 103 -3.36 12.75 18.43
N PHE A 104 -2.98 11.63 19.05
CA PHE A 104 -2.58 10.44 18.31
C PHE A 104 -3.81 9.55 18.08
N LEU A 105 -4.11 9.31 16.82
CA LEU A 105 -5.17 8.40 16.42
C LEU A 105 -4.56 7.09 15.95
N PRO A 106 -5.21 5.95 16.22
CA PRO A 106 -4.75 4.67 15.70
C PRO A 106 -4.71 4.72 14.17
N LEU A 107 -3.68 4.12 13.58
CA LEU A 107 -3.57 3.99 12.14
C LEU A 107 -4.74 3.13 11.63
N PHE A 108 -5.38 3.57 10.57
CA PHE A 108 -6.39 2.78 9.88
C PHE A 108 -5.73 1.85 8.85
N HIS A 109 -6.30 0.68 8.64
CA HIS A 109 -5.89 -0.20 7.57
C HIS A 109 -6.28 0.41 6.21
N ALA A 110 -5.31 0.67 5.36
CA ALA A 110 -5.54 1.16 4.00
C ALA A 110 -4.85 0.26 2.99
N MET A 111 -5.60 -0.24 2.03
CA MET A 111 -5.04 -1.00 0.89
C MET A 111 -4.43 -0.05 -0.15
N ALA A 112 -3.63 0.91 0.31
CA ALA A 112 -2.79 1.77 -0.52
C ALA A 112 -1.44 1.12 -0.81
N SER A 113 -0.64 1.73 -1.65
CA SER A 113 0.76 1.38 -1.88
C SER A 113 1.63 2.48 -1.29
N GLU A 114 2.67 2.10 -0.54
CA GLU A 114 3.59 3.01 0.14
C GLU A 114 5.01 2.48 -0.04
N ASP A 115 5.86 3.21 -0.71
CA ASP A 115 7.23 2.78 -1.02
C ASP A 115 8.14 2.73 0.22
N PHE A 116 7.80 3.45 1.27
CA PHE A 116 8.45 3.32 2.58
C PHE A 116 8.40 1.90 3.13
N ALA A 117 7.48 1.06 2.65
CA ALA A 117 7.41 -0.36 2.97
C ALA A 117 8.72 -1.11 2.63
N LEU A 118 9.45 -0.68 1.60
CA LEU A 118 10.76 -1.22 1.27
C LEU A 118 11.81 -0.91 2.35
N ILE A 119 11.72 0.26 2.98
CA ILE A 119 12.61 0.64 4.08
C ILE A 119 12.23 -0.13 5.35
N SER A 120 10.91 -0.18 5.66
CA SER A 120 10.44 -0.85 6.88
C SER A 120 10.62 -2.37 6.84
N SER A 121 10.79 -2.98 5.67
CA SER A 121 11.15 -4.40 5.55
C SER A 121 12.59 -4.71 5.94
N GLU A 122 13.49 -3.71 5.94
CA GLU A 122 14.91 -3.88 6.21
C GLU A 122 15.33 -3.39 7.60
N ILE A 123 14.66 -2.35 8.11
CA ILE A 123 14.99 -1.74 9.39
C ILE A 123 13.74 -1.45 10.23
N PRO A 124 13.84 -1.53 11.59
CA PRO A 124 12.74 -1.15 12.47
C PRO A 124 12.29 0.29 12.18
N SER A 125 11.02 0.45 11.85
CA SER A 125 10.49 1.72 11.33
C SER A 125 9.15 2.08 11.95
N ALA A 126 8.88 3.38 12.04
CA ALA A 126 7.59 3.97 12.37
C ALA A 126 7.10 4.84 11.20
N TYR A 127 5.80 4.91 11.01
CA TYR A 127 5.19 5.73 9.98
C TYR A 127 4.03 6.54 10.56
N PHE A 128 4.03 7.83 10.29
CA PHE A 128 3.01 8.74 10.79
C PHE A 128 2.39 9.53 9.64
N THR A 129 1.11 9.78 9.75
CA THR A 129 0.40 10.75 8.91
C THR A 129 0.03 11.96 9.75
N VAL A 130 0.14 13.15 9.16
CA VAL A 130 -0.30 14.40 9.78
C VAL A 130 -1.63 14.78 9.18
N GLY A 131 -2.64 15.02 10.03
CA GLY A 131 -3.93 15.54 9.60
C GLY A 131 -3.76 16.98 9.11
N ALA A 132 -4.00 17.21 7.82
CA ALA A 132 -3.83 18.51 7.18
C ALA A 132 -5.06 18.89 6.34
N ALA A 133 -6.26 18.58 6.83
CA ALA A 133 -7.50 18.99 6.17
C ALA A 133 -7.64 20.52 6.19
N VAL A 134 -8.02 21.09 5.05
CA VAL A 134 -8.41 22.50 4.98
C VAL A 134 -9.74 22.72 5.70
N THR A 135 -9.91 23.89 6.33
CA THR A 135 -11.11 24.25 7.11
C THR A 135 -11.91 25.39 6.50
N ASP A 136 -11.48 25.88 5.34
CA ASP A 136 -12.09 27.01 4.63
C ASP A 136 -13.18 26.59 3.62
N THR A 137 -13.49 25.31 3.54
CA THR A 137 -14.48 24.74 2.62
C THR A 137 -15.03 23.41 3.15
N ASP A 138 -16.28 23.11 2.80
CA ASP A 138 -16.89 21.79 3.02
C ASP A 138 -16.58 20.81 1.88
N GLU A 139 -15.94 21.27 0.80
CA GLU A 139 -15.56 20.43 -0.33
C GLU A 139 -14.16 19.85 -0.11
N HIS A 140 -14.08 18.55 0.15
CA HIS A 140 -12.83 17.84 0.40
C HIS A 140 -12.54 16.83 -0.71
N PHE A 141 -11.31 16.86 -1.20
CA PHE A 141 -10.81 15.93 -2.20
C PHE A 141 -9.72 15.03 -1.59
N ALA A 142 -9.76 13.75 -1.93
CA ALA A 142 -8.73 12.79 -1.49
C ALA A 142 -7.34 13.15 -2.07
N GLN A 143 -6.29 12.61 -1.44
CA GLN A 143 -4.93 12.66 -1.99
C GLN A 143 -4.94 12.20 -3.46
N HIS A 144 -4.03 12.76 -4.26
CA HIS A 144 -3.89 12.53 -5.70
C HIS A 144 -5.02 13.09 -6.58
N HIS A 145 -6.07 13.67 -6.01
CA HIS A 145 -7.06 14.39 -6.80
C HIS A 145 -6.48 15.74 -7.26
N PRO A 146 -6.75 16.21 -8.52
CA PRO A 146 -6.21 17.49 -9.02
C PRO A 146 -6.59 18.72 -8.21
N LYS A 147 -7.69 18.63 -7.43
CA LYS A 147 -8.18 19.69 -6.56
C LYS A 147 -7.86 19.48 -5.08
N ALA A 148 -7.03 18.46 -4.76
CA ALA A 148 -6.64 18.25 -3.36
C ALA A 148 -5.91 19.47 -2.80
N ARG A 149 -6.30 19.89 -1.59
CA ARG A 149 -5.71 21.00 -0.84
C ARG A 149 -5.36 20.53 0.55
N PHE A 150 -4.26 21.05 1.06
CA PHE A 150 -3.79 20.77 2.41
C PHE A 150 -3.63 22.08 3.19
N ASN A 151 -3.80 22.00 4.50
CA ASN A 151 -3.57 23.12 5.40
C ASN A 151 -2.08 23.28 5.67
N ASP A 152 -1.45 24.28 5.07
CA ASP A 152 -0.02 24.56 5.23
C ASP A 152 0.37 24.92 6.66
N ALA A 153 -0.58 25.34 7.49
CA ALA A 153 -0.33 25.61 8.92
C ALA A 153 0.07 24.33 9.70
N GLU A 154 -0.19 23.14 9.16
CA GLU A 154 0.19 21.88 9.77
C GLU A 154 1.62 21.41 9.39
N LEU A 155 2.27 22.02 8.42
CA LEU A 155 3.64 21.69 8.01
C LEU A 155 4.67 21.72 9.17
N PRO A 156 4.63 22.72 10.09
CA PRO A 156 5.53 22.73 11.24
C PRO A 156 5.37 21.53 12.16
N LEU A 157 4.17 20.94 12.26
CA LEU A 157 3.94 19.73 13.07
C LEU A 157 4.70 18.53 12.52
N GLY A 158 4.67 18.33 11.20
CA GLY A 158 5.43 17.29 10.54
C GLY A 158 6.94 17.46 10.76
N ALA A 159 7.46 18.65 10.56
CA ALA A 159 8.88 18.97 10.79
C ALA A 159 9.30 18.75 12.25
N ALA A 160 8.46 19.19 13.20
CA ALA A 160 8.71 19.00 14.64
C ALA A 160 8.67 17.50 15.02
N ALA A 161 7.74 16.72 14.46
CA ALA A 161 7.65 15.29 14.71
C ALA A 161 8.91 14.55 14.22
N TYR A 162 9.35 14.78 12.99
CA TYR A 162 10.59 14.22 12.47
C TYR A 162 11.81 14.57 13.32
N THR A 163 11.93 15.84 13.70
CA THR A 163 13.05 16.32 14.54
C THR A 163 13.02 15.66 15.92
N ALA A 164 11.84 15.56 16.54
CA ALA A 164 11.68 14.94 17.85
C ALA A 164 12.10 13.47 17.84
N VAL A 165 11.66 12.71 16.82
CA VAL A 165 12.04 11.29 16.69
C VAL A 165 13.55 11.15 16.47
N ALA A 166 14.14 11.92 15.56
CA ALA A 166 15.56 11.83 15.28
C ALA A 166 16.42 12.16 16.52
N LEU A 167 16.14 13.25 17.20
CA LEU A 167 16.90 13.67 18.38
C LEU A 167 16.66 12.74 19.59
N GLY A 168 15.41 12.30 19.79
CA GLY A 168 15.06 11.36 20.87
C GLY A 168 15.75 10.03 20.69
N TYR A 169 15.70 9.46 19.50
CA TYR A 169 16.36 8.20 19.18
C TYR A 169 17.89 8.29 19.39
N ILE A 170 18.54 9.36 18.91
CA ILE A 170 19.98 9.57 19.12
C ILE A 170 20.31 9.71 20.61
N ALA A 171 19.46 10.34 21.39
CA ALA A 171 19.72 10.52 22.83
C ALA A 171 19.67 9.19 23.58
N ASP A 172 18.75 8.30 23.22
CA ASP A 172 18.55 7.00 23.88
C ASP A 172 19.56 5.93 23.44
N HIS A 173 20.25 6.13 22.31
CA HIS A 173 21.18 5.14 21.72
C HIS A 173 22.65 5.65 21.66
N ARG A 174 23.02 6.58 22.55
CA ARG A 174 24.40 7.08 22.72
C ARG A 174 25.24 6.21 23.62
#